data_494a2fd9bf1dabc66006c6561859cfe9
#
_entry.id   494a2fd9bf1dabc66006c6561859cfe9
#
_cell.length_a   1.000
_cell.length_b   1.000
_cell.length_c   1.000
_cell.angle_alpha   90.00
_cell.angle_beta   90.00
_cell.angle_gamma   90.00
#
_symmetry.space_group_name_H-M   'P 1'
#
loop_
_entity.id
_entity.type
_entity.pdbx_description
1 polymer ?
#
loop_
_entity_poly.entity_id
_entity_poly.type
_entity_poly.pdbx_seq_one_letter_code
_entity_poly.pdbx_strand_id
1 'polypeptide(L)'
;MEPDTGKILAMVSKPDFDPGAVSANWEALNSDPDSALLNRATQGQYAPGSAFKLVTALEYMRENPSYDSYSYTCTGAIEQDGTTIRCYNGHVHGTVNFRDSLAYSCNASFCNIGLSLDISSFRNTAEDLLFNSSLPSVLPYSKSSFALDESGSTADRMMTAWGRGKPR
;
A
#
# COMPACT_ATOMS: atom_id res chain seq x y z
N MET A 1 8.96 14.87 -6.54
CA MET A 1 8.20 15.79 -5.69
C MET A 1 9.16 16.39 -4.67
N GLU A 2 8.99 17.65 -4.33
CA GLU A 2 9.76 18.33 -3.29
C GLU A 2 9.09 18.08 -1.93
N PRO A 3 9.73 17.40 -0.98
CA PRO A 3 9.04 16.98 0.26
C PRO A 3 8.54 18.13 1.12
N ASP A 4 9.31 19.22 1.22
CA ASP A 4 9.02 20.34 2.10
C ASP A 4 7.82 21.19 1.64
N THR A 5 7.50 21.16 0.35
CA THR A 5 6.47 22.02 -0.25
C THR A 5 5.34 21.22 -0.92
N GLY A 6 5.54 19.94 -1.14
CA GLY A 6 4.63 19.08 -1.92
C GLY A 6 4.63 19.37 -3.43
N LYS A 7 5.51 20.26 -3.92
CA LYS A 7 5.56 20.61 -5.36
C LYS A 7 5.89 19.39 -6.21
N ILE A 8 5.12 19.21 -7.27
CA ILE A 8 5.37 18.18 -8.28
C ILE A 8 6.43 18.72 -9.25
N LEU A 9 7.66 18.17 -9.19
CA LEU A 9 8.78 18.58 -10.04
C LEU A 9 8.77 17.89 -11.40
N ALA A 10 8.26 16.66 -11.46
CA ALA A 10 8.08 15.88 -12.68
C ALA A 10 6.92 14.91 -12.52
N MET A 11 6.18 14.69 -13.61
CA MET A 11 5.11 13.68 -13.71
C MET A 11 5.23 13.02 -15.09
N VAL A 12 5.52 11.72 -15.11
CA VAL A 12 5.73 10.96 -16.34
C VAL A 12 4.81 9.74 -16.34
N SER A 13 4.09 9.54 -17.43
CA SER A 13 3.28 8.35 -17.68
C SER A 13 3.69 7.74 -19.02
N LYS A 14 3.87 6.42 -19.08
CA LYS A 14 4.23 5.67 -20.30
C LYS A 14 3.32 4.44 -20.43
N PRO A 15 2.99 4.01 -21.68
CA PRO A 15 3.31 4.70 -22.93
C PRO A 15 2.66 6.08 -23.00
N ASP A 16 3.19 6.97 -23.81
CA ASP A 16 2.60 8.28 -24.10
C ASP A 16 2.05 8.36 -25.53
N PHE A 17 1.48 9.49 -25.86
CA PHE A 17 0.89 9.77 -27.16
C PHE A 17 1.20 11.20 -27.59
N ASP A 18 1.09 11.49 -28.87
CA ASP A 18 1.17 12.86 -29.40
C ASP A 18 -0.14 13.60 -29.17
N PRO A 19 -0.18 14.63 -28.30
CA PRO A 19 -1.40 15.40 -28.06
C PRO A 19 -1.95 16.06 -29.34
N GLY A 20 -1.10 16.43 -30.29
CA GLY A 20 -1.49 17.01 -31.57
C GLY A 20 -2.22 16.04 -32.51
N ALA A 21 -2.01 14.74 -32.31
CA ALA A 21 -2.58 13.70 -33.14
C ALA A 21 -3.79 12.99 -32.51
N VAL A 22 -4.24 13.38 -31.31
CA VAL A 22 -5.33 12.72 -30.56
C VAL A 22 -6.59 12.59 -31.39
N SER A 23 -7.06 13.66 -32.01
CA SER A 23 -8.31 13.64 -32.78
C SER A 23 -8.25 12.71 -33.99
N ALA A 24 -7.09 12.60 -34.65
CA ALA A 24 -6.90 11.72 -35.80
C ALA A 24 -6.76 10.25 -35.40
N ASN A 25 -6.27 9.99 -34.20
CA ASN A 25 -5.96 8.63 -33.71
C ASN A 25 -6.86 8.19 -32.56
N TRP A 26 -8.00 8.83 -32.35
CA TRP A 26 -8.87 8.60 -31.18
C TRP A 26 -9.26 7.14 -30.98
N GLU A 27 -9.72 6.47 -32.02
CA GLU A 27 -10.15 5.07 -31.94
C GLU A 27 -8.98 4.14 -31.54
N ALA A 28 -7.82 4.36 -32.14
CA ALA A 28 -6.62 3.59 -31.83
C ALA A 28 -6.15 3.82 -30.39
N LEU A 29 -6.12 5.08 -29.94
CA LEU A 29 -5.72 5.41 -28.58
C LEU A 29 -6.72 4.93 -27.51
N ASN A 30 -8.02 4.99 -27.83
CA ASN A 30 -9.06 4.57 -26.91
C ASN A 30 -9.16 3.03 -26.78
N SER A 31 -8.73 2.31 -27.82
CA SER A 31 -8.68 0.84 -27.83
C SER A 31 -7.27 0.27 -27.57
N ASP A 32 -6.31 1.15 -27.25
CA ASP A 32 -4.91 0.73 -26.98
C ASP A 32 -4.85 -0.21 -25.76
N PRO A 33 -4.38 -1.46 -25.94
CA PRO A 33 -4.26 -2.42 -24.85
C PRO A 33 -3.32 -1.94 -23.73
N ASP A 34 -2.38 -1.07 -24.06
CA ASP A 34 -1.44 -0.48 -23.11
C ASP A 34 -1.97 0.80 -22.47
N SER A 35 -3.21 1.22 -22.84
CA SER A 35 -3.91 2.36 -22.23
C SER A 35 -3.06 3.64 -22.19
N ALA A 36 -2.57 4.10 -23.32
CA ALA A 36 -1.71 5.29 -23.43
C ALA A 36 -2.36 6.55 -22.87
N LEU A 37 -3.71 6.68 -22.98
CA LEU A 37 -4.46 7.80 -22.44
C LEU A 37 -4.53 7.84 -20.90
N LEU A 38 -4.21 6.74 -20.22
CA LEU A 38 -4.24 6.67 -18.75
C LEU A 38 -3.03 7.40 -18.15
N ASN A 39 -3.27 8.46 -17.38
CA ASN A 39 -2.22 9.04 -16.55
C ASN A 39 -1.93 8.13 -15.35
N ARG A 40 -0.93 7.26 -15.47
CA ARG A 40 -0.56 6.28 -14.45
C ARG A 40 -0.12 6.90 -13.14
N ALA A 41 0.38 8.13 -13.16
CA ALA A 41 0.85 8.81 -11.96
C ALA A 41 -0.30 9.29 -11.06
N THR A 42 -1.47 9.60 -11.66
CA THR A 42 -2.63 10.13 -10.91
C THR A 42 -3.84 9.21 -10.94
N GLN A 43 -4.01 8.41 -11.99
CA GLN A 43 -5.18 7.57 -12.21
C GLN A 43 -4.88 6.06 -12.09
N GLY A 44 -3.62 5.66 -12.12
CA GLY A 44 -3.23 4.28 -11.92
C GLY A 44 -3.51 3.81 -10.48
N GLN A 45 -4.18 2.66 -10.36
CA GLN A 45 -4.47 2.03 -9.06
C GLN A 45 -3.59 0.79 -8.90
N TYR A 46 -2.69 0.84 -7.96
CA TYR A 46 -1.70 -0.21 -7.70
C TYR A 46 -1.74 -0.64 -6.24
N ALA A 47 -1.46 -1.91 -5.97
CA ALA A 47 -1.18 -2.34 -4.61
C ALA A 47 0.08 -1.60 -4.12
N PRO A 48 0.03 -0.91 -2.97
CA PRO A 48 1.13 -0.06 -2.49
C PRO A 48 2.37 -0.87 -2.10
N GLY A 49 2.23 -2.18 -1.90
CA GLY A 49 3.32 -3.04 -1.45
C GLY A 49 3.88 -2.58 -0.11
N SER A 50 5.17 -2.80 0.07
CA SER A 50 5.85 -2.51 1.36
C SER A 50 5.81 -1.05 1.79
N ALA A 51 5.48 -0.10 0.93
CA ALA A 51 5.26 1.28 1.34
C ALA A 51 4.08 1.41 2.32
N PHE A 52 3.07 0.54 2.20
CA PHE A 52 1.92 0.54 3.12
C PHE A 52 2.28 0.11 4.55
N LYS A 53 3.40 -0.56 4.76
CA LYS A 53 3.91 -0.89 6.09
C LYS A 53 4.14 0.35 6.96
N LEU A 54 4.35 1.51 6.35
CA LEU A 54 4.42 2.78 7.09
C LEU A 54 3.08 3.13 7.75
N VAL A 55 1.96 2.88 7.06
CA VAL A 55 0.61 3.09 7.63
C VAL A 55 0.34 2.10 8.76
N THR A 56 0.69 0.83 8.54
CA THR A 56 0.58 -0.23 9.56
C THR A 56 1.45 0.08 10.78
N ALA A 57 2.68 0.56 10.56
CA ALA A 57 3.60 0.94 11.64
C ALA A 57 3.06 2.13 12.43
N LEU A 58 2.50 3.13 11.74
CA LEU A 58 1.91 4.30 12.40
C LEU A 58 0.77 3.89 13.32
N GLU A 59 -0.15 3.04 12.86
CA GLU A 59 -1.24 2.56 13.71
C GLU A 59 -0.73 1.73 14.89
N TYR A 60 0.22 0.81 14.63
CA TYR A 60 0.79 0.02 15.71
C TYR A 60 1.41 0.88 16.82
N MET A 61 2.11 1.95 16.45
CA MET A 61 2.69 2.91 17.41
C MET A 61 1.61 3.69 18.17
N ARG A 62 0.48 4.00 17.53
CA ARG A 62 -0.66 4.70 18.17
C ARG A 62 -1.35 3.80 19.21
N GLU A 63 -1.55 2.53 18.90
CA GLU A 63 -2.19 1.57 19.81
C GLU A 63 -1.26 1.06 20.92
N ASN A 64 0.06 1.08 20.69
CA ASN A 64 1.04 0.44 21.58
C ASN A 64 2.12 1.45 22.03
N PRO A 65 1.96 2.14 23.15
CA PRO A 65 2.98 3.06 23.68
C PRO A 65 4.35 2.40 23.91
N SER A 66 4.39 1.08 24.11
CA SER A 66 5.61 0.28 24.28
C SER A 66 6.03 -0.45 23.00
N TYR A 67 5.74 0.11 21.81
CA TYR A 67 6.05 -0.49 20.50
C TYR A 67 7.53 -0.86 20.33
N ASP A 68 8.44 -0.19 21.02
CA ASP A 68 9.87 -0.45 21.03
C ASP A 68 10.22 -1.80 21.70
N SER A 69 9.34 -2.32 22.57
CA SER A 69 9.49 -3.66 23.17
C SER A 69 9.07 -4.81 22.24
N TYR A 70 8.52 -4.49 21.04
CA TYR A 70 8.10 -5.51 20.09
C TYR A 70 9.25 -6.42 19.67
N SER A 71 8.98 -7.70 19.63
CA SER A 71 9.92 -8.72 19.14
C SER A 71 9.15 -9.81 18.39
N TYR A 72 9.70 -10.24 17.26
CA TYR A 72 9.13 -11.29 16.43
C TYR A 72 10.26 -12.16 15.84
N THR A 73 10.12 -13.50 15.89
CA THR A 73 11.08 -14.40 15.25
C THR A 73 10.57 -14.82 13.89
N CYS A 74 11.17 -14.25 12.84
CA CYS A 74 10.85 -14.52 11.45
C CYS A 74 11.61 -15.73 10.92
N THR A 75 10.89 -16.78 10.54
CA THR A 75 11.42 -18.02 9.93
C THR A 75 11.27 -18.03 8.40
N GLY A 76 11.06 -16.85 7.78
CA GLY A 76 10.88 -16.70 6.33
C GLY A 76 9.43 -16.66 5.88
N ALA A 77 8.48 -16.99 6.74
CA ALA A 77 7.05 -16.94 6.51
C ALA A 77 6.28 -16.77 7.82
N ILE A 78 5.00 -16.43 7.71
CA ILE A 78 3.99 -16.57 8.76
C ILE A 78 2.85 -17.41 8.21
N GLU A 79 2.32 -18.30 9.02
CA GLU A 79 1.12 -19.07 8.71
C GLU A 79 0.08 -18.85 9.81
N GLN A 80 -1.12 -18.47 9.40
CA GLN A 80 -2.25 -18.26 10.31
C GLN A 80 -3.56 -18.63 9.59
N ASP A 81 -4.39 -19.44 10.23
CA ASP A 81 -5.70 -19.88 9.73
C ASP A 81 -5.65 -20.39 8.27
N GLY A 82 -4.63 -21.21 7.95
CA GLY A 82 -4.42 -21.79 6.63
C GLY A 82 -3.88 -20.80 5.56
N THR A 83 -3.59 -19.57 5.95
CA THR A 83 -2.99 -18.58 5.06
C THR A 83 -1.50 -18.43 5.35
N THR A 84 -0.67 -18.65 4.33
CA THR A 84 0.79 -18.49 4.43
C THR A 84 1.25 -17.27 3.65
N ILE A 85 1.95 -16.35 4.32
CA ILE A 85 2.63 -15.21 3.68
C ILE A 85 4.13 -15.33 3.88
N ARG A 86 4.87 -15.29 2.77
CA ARG A 86 6.32 -15.43 2.76
C ARG A 86 7.01 -14.08 2.69
N CYS A 87 8.15 -13.97 3.33
CA CYS A 87 9.10 -12.90 3.06
C CYS A 87 9.66 -13.04 1.64
N TYR A 88 10.26 -11.95 1.12
CA TYR A 88 10.84 -11.95 -0.22
C TYR A 88 11.83 -13.11 -0.38
N ASN A 89 11.64 -13.93 -1.40
CA ASN A 89 12.42 -15.16 -1.64
C ASN A 89 12.52 -16.10 -0.43
N GLY A 90 11.57 -16.07 0.51
CA GLY A 90 11.60 -16.90 1.71
C GLY A 90 12.70 -16.50 2.71
N HIS A 91 13.24 -15.28 2.64
CA HIS A 91 14.32 -14.82 3.49
C HIS A 91 13.97 -14.91 4.98
N VAL A 92 14.84 -15.56 5.75
CA VAL A 92 14.72 -15.69 7.21
C VAL A 92 15.43 -14.52 7.88
N HIS A 93 14.66 -13.63 8.53
CA HIS A 93 15.23 -12.45 9.20
C HIS A 93 15.70 -12.74 10.64
N GLY A 94 15.33 -13.90 11.20
CA GLY A 94 15.59 -14.20 12.60
C GLY A 94 14.75 -13.35 13.54
N THR A 95 15.24 -13.08 14.73
CA THR A 95 14.56 -12.24 15.71
C THR A 95 14.73 -10.76 15.33
N VAL A 96 13.61 -10.09 15.08
CA VAL A 96 13.55 -8.66 14.70
C VAL A 96 12.73 -7.89 15.74
N ASN A 97 13.18 -6.69 16.08
CA ASN A 97 12.39 -5.71 16.82
C ASN A 97 11.50 -4.92 15.85
N PHE A 98 10.75 -3.93 16.35
CA PHE A 98 9.85 -3.11 15.53
C PHE A 98 10.60 -2.35 14.42
N ARG A 99 11.71 -1.68 14.77
CA ARG A 99 12.55 -0.92 13.83
C ARG A 99 13.14 -1.83 12.74
N ASP A 100 13.69 -2.96 13.12
CA ASP A 100 14.31 -3.91 12.19
C ASP A 100 13.25 -4.58 11.30
N SER A 101 12.03 -4.81 11.82
CA SER A 101 10.90 -5.29 11.03
C SER A 101 10.59 -4.36 9.85
N LEU A 102 10.64 -3.04 10.06
CA LEU A 102 10.45 -2.04 9.02
C LEU A 102 11.68 -1.93 8.11
N ALA A 103 12.88 -1.85 8.71
CA ALA A 103 14.14 -1.68 7.96
C ALA A 103 14.40 -2.84 6.99
N TYR A 104 14.11 -4.07 7.40
CA TYR A 104 14.26 -5.28 6.57
C TYR A 104 13.00 -5.57 5.75
N SER A 105 11.97 -4.76 5.90
CA SER A 105 10.69 -4.98 5.22
C SER A 105 10.12 -6.39 5.44
N CYS A 106 10.21 -6.91 6.67
CA CYS A 106 9.81 -8.27 7.03
C CYS A 106 8.30 -8.45 6.88
N ASN A 107 7.85 -9.22 5.88
CA ASN A 107 6.43 -9.46 5.65
C ASN A 107 5.79 -10.22 6.82
N ALA A 108 6.46 -11.26 7.31
CA ALA A 108 5.95 -12.09 8.39
C ALA A 108 5.70 -11.27 9.68
N SER A 109 6.65 -10.40 10.05
CA SER A 109 6.51 -9.52 11.19
C SER A 109 5.36 -8.52 11.00
N PHE A 110 5.23 -7.89 9.81
CA PHE A 110 4.15 -6.95 9.55
C PHE A 110 2.77 -7.61 9.47
N CYS A 111 2.68 -8.87 9.01
CA CYS A 111 1.45 -9.65 9.14
C CYS A 111 1.09 -9.89 10.61
N ASN A 112 2.08 -10.25 11.46
CA ASN A 112 1.87 -10.43 12.89
C ASN A 112 1.39 -9.13 13.56
N ILE A 113 2.00 -7.98 13.23
CA ILE A 113 1.55 -6.66 13.68
C ILE A 113 0.11 -6.42 13.25
N GLY A 114 -0.22 -6.60 11.97
CA GLY A 114 -1.57 -6.37 11.44
C GLY A 114 -2.65 -7.23 12.10
N LEU A 115 -2.30 -8.44 12.55
CA LEU A 115 -3.23 -9.30 13.31
C LEU A 115 -3.54 -8.77 14.71
N SER A 116 -2.68 -7.94 15.28
CA SER A 116 -2.90 -7.34 16.61
C SER A 116 -3.65 -6.01 16.58
N LEU A 117 -3.72 -5.33 15.43
CA LEU A 117 -4.36 -4.02 15.31
C LEU A 117 -5.88 -4.09 15.46
N ASP A 118 -6.47 -3.05 16.04
CA ASP A 118 -7.90 -2.79 15.93
C ASP A 118 -8.24 -2.35 14.50
N ILE A 119 -9.22 -3.00 13.87
CA ILE A 119 -9.54 -2.77 12.45
C ILE A 119 -10.10 -1.37 12.22
N SER A 120 -10.97 -0.90 13.13
CA SER A 120 -11.57 0.44 13.03
C SER A 120 -10.52 1.52 13.18
N SER A 121 -9.60 1.38 14.13
CA SER A 121 -8.49 2.31 14.34
C SER A 121 -7.53 2.31 13.15
N PHE A 122 -7.21 1.14 12.60
CA PHE A 122 -6.36 1.03 11.42
C PHE A 122 -7.00 1.68 10.19
N ARG A 123 -8.34 1.52 10.02
CA ARG A 123 -9.09 2.24 8.99
C ARG A 123 -9.02 3.74 9.18
N ASN A 124 -9.25 4.24 10.41
CA ASN A 124 -9.20 5.67 10.70
C ASN A 124 -7.81 6.26 10.37
N THR A 125 -6.74 5.56 10.73
CA THR A 125 -5.38 5.99 10.36
C THR A 125 -5.17 6.03 8.85
N ALA A 126 -5.70 5.07 8.09
CA ALA A 126 -5.63 5.13 6.62
C ALA A 126 -6.47 6.29 6.06
N GLU A 127 -7.65 6.57 6.62
CA GLU A 127 -8.52 7.67 6.21
C GLU A 127 -7.94 9.05 6.56
N ASP A 128 -7.26 9.19 7.70
CA ASP A 128 -6.47 10.38 8.05
C ASP A 128 -5.37 10.67 7.00
N LEU A 129 -4.87 9.63 6.34
CA LEU A 129 -3.93 9.72 5.21
C LEU A 129 -4.63 9.80 3.84
N LEU A 130 -5.91 10.16 3.83
CA LEU A 130 -6.77 10.39 2.66
C LEU A 130 -7.10 9.13 1.83
N PHE A 131 -6.92 7.93 2.36
CA PHE A 131 -7.55 6.75 1.76
C PHE A 131 -9.07 6.90 1.82
N ASN A 132 -9.79 6.35 0.84
CA ASN A 132 -11.24 6.47 0.69
C ASN A 132 -11.78 7.91 0.52
N SER A 133 -10.91 8.92 0.51
CA SER A 133 -11.27 10.34 0.49
C SER A 133 -10.93 11.01 -0.83
N SER A 134 -11.52 12.17 -1.08
CA SER A 134 -11.16 13.01 -2.23
C SER A 134 -9.91 13.80 -1.89
N LEU A 135 -8.97 13.83 -2.83
CA LEU A 135 -7.75 14.64 -2.72
C LEU A 135 -8.03 16.09 -3.13
N PRO A 136 -7.38 17.09 -2.51
CA PRO A 136 -7.44 18.49 -2.95
C PRO A 136 -6.57 18.68 -4.21
N SER A 137 -6.94 18.03 -5.32
CA SER A 137 -6.19 18.05 -6.58
C SER A 137 -7.03 18.68 -7.70
N VAL A 138 -6.39 19.50 -8.52
CA VAL A 138 -6.95 20.03 -9.76
C VAL A 138 -6.74 19.07 -10.94
N LEU A 139 -5.89 18.06 -10.78
CA LEU A 139 -5.65 17.05 -11.81
C LEU A 139 -6.68 15.92 -11.70
N PRO A 140 -7.11 15.32 -12.81
CA PRO A 140 -7.86 14.08 -12.78
C PRO A 140 -7.08 12.99 -12.06
N TYR A 141 -7.73 12.28 -11.12
CA TYR A 141 -7.11 11.20 -10.35
C TYR A 141 -8.11 10.11 -9.99
N SER A 142 -7.60 8.93 -9.64
CA SER A 142 -8.38 7.86 -9.03
C SER A 142 -8.19 7.88 -7.51
N LYS A 143 -9.27 7.71 -6.74
CA LYS A 143 -9.18 7.64 -5.28
C LYS A 143 -8.43 6.39 -4.84
N SER A 144 -7.58 6.54 -3.83
CA SER A 144 -7.03 5.39 -3.10
C SER A 144 -8.14 4.68 -2.34
N SER A 145 -8.00 3.38 -2.10
CA SER A 145 -8.96 2.61 -1.31
C SER A 145 -8.30 1.85 -0.18
N PHE A 146 -8.95 1.86 0.98
CA PHE A 146 -8.69 0.95 2.09
C PHE A 146 -9.97 0.15 2.33
N ALA A 147 -9.92 -1.15 2.09
CA ALA A 147 -11.11 -2.00 2.01
C ALA A 147 -11.30 -2.91 3.25
N LEU A 148 -10.31 -3.02 4.15
CA LEU A 148 -10.43 -3.85 5.35
C LEU A 148 -11.52 -3.31 6.26
N ASP A 149 -12.40 -4.19 6.73
CA ASP A 149 -13.47 -3.91 7.69
C ASP A 149 -13.56 -5.04 8.73
N GLU A 150 -14.48 -4.90 9.69
CA GLU A 150 -14.67 -5.83 10.80
C GLU A 150 -15.03 -7.27 10.35
N SER A 151 -15.53 -7.44 9.13
CA SER A 151 -15.82 -8.75 8.53
C SER A 151 -14.60 -9.38 7.87
N GLY A 152 -13.47 -8.65 7.83
CA GLY A 152 -12.23 -9.09 7.20
C GLY A 152 -11.65 -10.34 7.84
N SER A 153 -11.33 -11.34 7.01
CA SER A 153 -10.68 -12.57 7.44
C SER A 153 -9.26 -12.33 7.95
N THR A 154 -8.69 -13.30 8.65
CA THR A 154 -7.25 -13.30 9.01
C THR A 154 -6.36 -13.04 7.80
N ALA A 155 -6.68 -13.66 6.65
CA ALA A 155 -5.97 -13.42 5.39
C ALA A 155 -6.06 -11.97 4.94
N ASP A 156 -7.24 -11.35 5.00
CA ASP A 156 -7.44 -9.95 4.60
C ASP A 156 -6.66 -9.00 5.51
N ARG A 157 -6.63 -9.26 6.83
CA ARG A 157 -5.83 -8.49 7.80
C ARG A 157 -4.33 -8.58 7.49
N MET A 158 -3.82 -9.80 7.32
CA MET A 158 -2.41 -10.03 6.99
C MET A 158 -2.03 -9.37 5.66
N MET A 159 -2.85 -9.58 4.61
CA MET A 159 -2.61 -9.03 3.27
C MET A 159 -2.63 -7.50 3.28
N THR A 160 -3.54 -6.87 4.01
CA THR A 160 -3.61 -5.41 4.14
C THR A 160 -2.37 -4.87 4.85
N ALA A 161 -1.96 -5.48 5.97
CA ALA A 161 -0.87 -4.98 6.79
C ALA A 161 0.49 -4.91 6.07
N TRP A 162 0.75 -5.79 5.10
CA TRP A 162 1.98 -5.73 4.32
C TRP A 162 1.82 -5.10 2.93
N GLY A 163 0.63 -4.55 2.64
CA GLY A 163 0.38 -3.70 1.48
C GLY A 163 -0.11 -4.44 0.23
N ARG A 164 -0.71 -5.61 0.38
CA ARG A 164 -1.36 -6.36 -0.69
C ARG A 164 -2.83 -6.64 -0.44
N GLY A 165 -3.51 -5.75 0.27
CA GLY A 165 -4.97 -5.82 0.41
C GLY A 165 -5.66 -5.93 -0.95
N LYS A 166 -6.85 -6.55 -0.97
CA LYS A 166 -7.61 -6.71 -2.23
C LYS A 166 -7.84 -5.35 -2.89
N PRO A 167 -7.43 -5.15 -4.16
CA PRO A 167 -7.99 -4.07 -4.94
C PRO A 167 -9.49 -4.31 -5.10
N ARG A 168 -10.28 -3.30 -4.91
CA ARG A 168 -11.70 -3.29 -5.31
C ARG A 168 -11.83 -2.76 -6.72
#